data_ec566ea721fb99871115cb7822b2a912
#
_entry.id   ec566ea721fb99871115cb7822b2a912
#
_cell.length_a   1.000
_cell.length_b   1.000
_cell.length_c   1.000
_cell.angle_alpha   90.00
_cell.angle_beta   90.00
_cell.angle_gamma   90.00
#
_symmetry.space_group_name_H-M   'P 1'
#
loop_
_entity.id
_entity.type
_entity.pdbx_description
1 polymer ?
#
loop_
_entity_poly.entity_id
_entity_poly.type
_entity_poly.pdbx_seq_one_letter_code
_entity_poly.pdbx_strand_id
1 'polypeptide(L)'
;MKNYKLERLINGETFVTKEKGNSMVPLIKSNQEHVLEPVIIENVKPGDIVYCKCKGNWYTHLVKAVDEKKGLLIGNNKGGINGWTKAVYGKVVEVL
;
A
#
# COMPACT_ATOMS: atom_id res chain seq x y z
N MET A 1 3.89 4.70 19.12
CA MET A 1 4.96 4.41 18.14
C MET A 1 4.79 5.33 16.94
N LYS A 2 5.87 5.94 16.50
CA LYS A 2 5.82 6.80 15.31
C LYS A 2 5.79 5.99 14.03
N ASN A 3 4.98 6.43 13.07
CA ASN A 3 4.97 5.87 11.73
C ASN A 3 5.58 6.89 10.77
N TYR A 4 6.86 6.75 10.48
CA TYR A 4 7.59 7.71 9.66
C TYR A 4 7.09 7.75 8.21
N LYS A 5 6.69 6.61 7.66
CA LYS A 5 6.12 6.59 6.31
C LYS A 5 4.84 7.41 6.24
N LEU A 6 3.94 7.21 7.21
CA LEU A 6 2.69 7.95 7.28
C LEU A 6 2.94 9.45 7.42
N GLU A 7 3.85 9.85 8.31
CA GLU A 7 4.19 11.26 8.50
C GLU A 7 4.67 11.90 7.20
N ARG A 8 5.56 11.23 6.47
CA ARG A 8 6.07 11.72 5.20
C ARG A 8 4.98 11.85 4.14
N LEU A 9 4.11 10.84 4.06
CA LEU A 9 2.99 10.86 3.11
C LEU A 9 1.99 11.98 3.43
N ILE A 10 1.67 12.18 4.70
CA ILE A 10 0.78 13.28 5.13
C ILE A 10 1.39 14.64 4.80
N ASN A 11 2.72 14.76 4.86
CA ASN A 11 3.43 15.98 4.51
C ASN A 11 3.61 16.17 3.01
N GLY A 12 3.06 15.26 2.19
CA GLY A 12 3.11 15.40 0.73
C GLY A 12 4.41 14.92 0.10
N GLU A 13 5.23 14.16 0.82
CA GLU A 13 6.53 13.72 0.31
C GLU A 13 6.41 12.45 -0.53
N THR A 14 7.23 12.39 -1.58
CA THR A 14 7.48 11.17 -2.36
C THR A 14 8.88 10.70 -2.01
N PHE A 15 9.04 9.43 -1.69
CA PHE A 15 10.32 8.94 -1.18
C PHE A 15 10.56 7.46 -1.49
N VAL A 16 11.82 7.07 -1.43
CA VAL A 16 12.24 5.67 -1.60
C VAL A 16 12.17 4.99 -0.23
N THR A 17 11.59 3.80 -0.21
CA THR A 17 11.50 2.98 1.01
C THR A 17 11.68 1.51 0.66
N LYS A 18 11.78 0.67 1.66
CA LYS A 18 11.84 -0.78 1.49
C LYS A 18 11.23 -1.46 2.71
N GLU A 19 10.80 -2.71 2.52
CA GLU A 19 10.20 -3.50 3.57
C GLU A 19 10.70 -4.93 3.51
N LYS A 20 10.67 -5.62 4.65
CA LYS A 20 10.98 -7.04 4.74
C LYS A 20 9.70 -7.85 4.52
N GLY A 21 9.85 -9.03 3.92
CA GLY A 21 8.75 -9.96 3.71
C GLY A 21 8.54 -10.32 2.25
N ASN A 22 7.84 -11.41 2.01
CA ASN A 22 7.66 -11.99 0.67
C ASN A 22 6.21 -11.95 0.19
N SER A 23 5.34 -11.20 0.87
CA SER A 23 3.91 -11.18 0.55
C SER A 23 3.60 -10.62 -0.85
N MET A 24 4.50 -9.83 -1.41
CA MET A 24 4.33 -9.18 -2.70
C MET A 24 5.22 -9.72 -3.81
N VAL A 25 5.97 -10.79 -3.54
CA VAL A 25 6.83 -11.44 -4.55
C VAL A 25 5.96 -11.97 -5.70
N PRO A 26 6.35 -11.83 -6.97
CA PRO A 26 7.60 -11.23 -7.45
C PRO A 26 7.54 -9.72 -7.72
N LEU A 27 6.41 -9.06 -7.45
CA LEU A 27 6.23 -7.64 -7.74
C LEU A 27 7.18 -6.77 -6.91
N ILE A 28 7.26 -7.06 -5.62
CA ILE A 28 8.23 -6.43 -4.71
C ILE A 28 8.83 -7.53 -3.85
N LYS A 29 10.15 -7.66 -3.91
CA LYS A 29 10.89 -8.63 -3.11
C LYS A 29 11.25 -8.05 -1.76
N SER A 30 11.58 -8.93 -0.80
CA SER A 30 12.05 -8.50 0.53
C SER A 30 13.26 -7.56 0.39
N ASN A 31 13.21 -6.42 1.08
CA ASN A 31 14.22 -5.35 1.06
C ASN A 31 14.42 -4.69 -0.31
N GLN A 32 13.54 -4.91 -1.27
CA GLN A 32 13.62 -4.23 -2.55
C GLN A 32 13.12 -2.80 -2.41
N GLU A 33 13.94 -1.85 -2.88
CA GLU A 33 13.58 -0.44 -2.84
C GLU A 33 12.45 -0.13 -3.80
N HIS A 34 11.54 0.72 -3.37
CA HIS A 34 10.43 1.19 -4.20
C HIS A 34 10.08 2.62 -3.81
N VAL A 35 9.46 3.33 -4.74
CA VAL A 35 9.05 4.72 -4.55
C VAL A 35 7.60 4.76 -4.10
N LEU A 36 7.37 5.45 -2.99
CA LEU A 36 6.04 5.64 -2.41
C LEU A 36 5.66 7.11 -2.51
N GLU A 37 4.46 7.38 -3.03
CA GLU A 37 3.95 8.74 -3.20
C GLU A 37 2.58 8.86 -2.55
N PRO A 38 2.21 10.06 -2.03
CA PRO A 38 0.88 10.26 -1.45
C PRO A 38 -0.20 9.98 -2.48
N VAL A 39 -1.32 9.39 -2.02
CA VAL A 39 -2.47 9.13 -2.87
C VAL A 39 -3.76 9.31 -2.08
N ILE A 40 -4.82 9.78 -2.75
CA ILE A 40 -6.17 9.77 -2.21
C ILE A 40 -6.92 8.58 -2.78
N ILE A 41 -7.91 8.09 -2.04
CA ILE A 41 -8.62 6.85 -2.38
C ILE A 41 -9.27 6.90 -3.77
N GLU A 42 -9.74 8.07 -4.20
CA GLU A 42 -10.39 8.28 -5.49
C GLU A 42 -9.47 8.01 -6.69
N ASN A 43 -8.16 8.07 -6.46
CA ASN A 43 -7.17 7.84 -7.51
C ASN A 43 -6.58 6.43 -7.49
N VAL A 44 -7.13 5.55 -6.66
CA VAL A 44 -6.67 4.16 -6.54
C VAL A 44 -7.57 3.24 -7.36
N LYS A 45 -6.97 2.27 -8.03
CA LYS A 45 -7.68 1.28 -8.85
C LYS A 45 -7.14 -0.12 -8.62
N PRO A 46 -7.89 -1.17 -9.00
CA PRO A 46 -7.41 -2.54 -8.89
C PRO A 46 -6.05 -2.71 -9.59
N GLY A 47 -5.16 -3.45 -8.97
CA GLY A 47 -3.81 -3.65 -9.46
C GLY A 47 -2.77 -2.72 -8.86
N ASP A 48 -3.20 -1.60 -8.26
CA ASP A 48 -2.28 -0.70 -7.57
C ASP A 48 -1.74 -1.34 -6.30
N ILE A 49 -0.51 -1.00 -5.93
CA ILE A 49 0.10 -1.38 -4.66
C ILE A 49 0.08 -0.15 -3.78
N VAL A 50 -0.56 -0.24 -2.62
CA VAL A 50 -0.79 0.91 -1.75
C VAL A 50 -0.28 0.69 -0.34
N TYR A 51 0.12 1.80 0.31
CA TYR A 51 0.41 1.81 1.73
C TYR A 51 -0.87 2.18 2.48
N CYS A 52 -1.37 1.25 3.26
CA CYS A 52 -2.69 1.37 3.88
C CYS A 52 -2.73 0.76 5.27
N LYS A 53 -3.79 1.09 6.00
CA LYS A 53 -4.09 0.44 7.29
C LYS A 53 -5.37 -0.36 7.14
N CYS A 54 -5.31 -1.65 7.47
CA CYS A 54 -6.46 -2.54 7.39
C CYS A 54 -6.56 -3.37 8.66
N LYS A 55 -7.71 -3.31 9.33
CA LYS A 55 -7.96 -4.04 10.59
C LYS A 55 -6.88 -3.82 11.64
N GLY A 56 -6.40 -2.57 11.75
CA GLY A 56 -5.41 -2.20 12.75
C GLY A 56 -3.96 -2.46 12.37
N ASN A 57 -3.70 -3.01 11.20
CA ASN A 57 -2.34 -3.31 10.74
C ASN A 57 -1.98 -2.49 9.50
N TRP A 58 -0.69 -2.18 9.38
CA TRP A 58 -0.16 -1.46 8.22
C TRP A 58 0.35 -2.43 7.17
N TYR A 59 0.02 -2.16 5.90
CA TYR A 59 0.44 -2.99 4.78
C TYR A 59 0.86 -2.15 3.58
N THR A 60 1.84 -2.66 2.81
CA THR A 60 2.08 -2.26 1.44
C THR A 60 1.64 -3.44 0.60
N HIS A 61 0.38 -3.45 0.19
CA HIS A 61 -0.26 -4.60 -0.45
C HIS A 61 -1.07 -4.20 -1.68
N LEU A 62 -1.53 -5.21 -2.39
CA LEU A 62 -2.25 -5.09 -3.65
C LEU A 62 -3.71 -4.72 -3.42
N VAL A 63 -4.22 -3.82 -4.27
CA VAL A 63 -5.66 -3.54 -4.35
C VAL A 63 -6.28 -4.57 -5.27
N LYS A 64 -7.14 -5.42 -4.71
CA LYS A 64 -7.82 -6.50 -5.44
C LYS A 64 -9.14 -6.04 -6.06
N ALA A 65 -9.83 -5.12 -5.42
CA ALA A 65 -11.11 -4.59 -5.88
C ALA A 65 -11.37 -3.22 -5.26
N VAL A 66 -12.25 -2.45 -5.89
CA VAL A 66 -12.69 -1.14 -5.40
C VAL A 66 -14.21 -1.14 -5.32
N ASP A 67 -14.75 -0.67 -4.20
CA ASP A 67 -16.18 -0.53 -3.97
C ASP A 67 -16.46 0.85 -3.38
N GLU A 68 -17.51 1.53 -3.87
CA GLU A 68 -17.84 2.88 -3.41
C GLU A 68 -18.14 2.95 -1.91
N LYS A 69 -18.74 1.91 -1.36
CA LYS A 69 -19.14 1.87 0.04
C LYS A 69 -18.09 1.27 0.96
N LYS A 70 -17.43 0.21 0.51
CA LYS A 70 -16.49 -0.55 1.34
C LYS A 70 -15.04 -0.04 1.24
N GLY A 71 -14.71 0.69 0.17
CA GLY A 71 -13.37 1.18 -0.09
C GLY A 71 -12.56 0.22 -0.94
N LEU A 72 -11.38 -0.16 -0.47
CA LEU A 72 -10.44 -1.01 -1.20
C LEU A 72 -10.35 -2.39 -0.56
N LEU A 73 -10.41 -3.43 -1.39
CA LEU A 73 -10.12 -4.79 -0.94
C LEU A 73 -8.61 -5.01 -1.06
N ILE A 74 -7.97 -5.23 0.07
CA ILE A 74 -6.51 -5.34 0.17
C ILE A 74 -6.10 -6.80 0.32
N GLY A 75 -5.07 -7.18 -0.39
CA GLY A 75 -4.50 -8.51 -0.30
C GLY A 75 -3.06 -8.57 -0.75
N ASN A 76 -2.42 -9.72 -0.53
CA ASN A 76 -1.05 -9.93 -0.99
C ASN A 76 -1.04 -10.52 -2.40
N ASN A 77 0.17 -10.68 -2.96
CA ASN A 77 0.31 -11.23 -4.32
C ASN A 77 0.31 -12.78 -4.35
N LYS A 78 -0.02 -13.41 -3.22
CA LYS A 78 -0.09 -14.88 -3.10
C LYS A 78 -1.52 -15.38 -2.88
N GLY A 79 -2.51 -14.52 -3.14
CA GLY A 79 -3.93 -14.86 -3.01
C GLY A 79 -4.52 -14.62 -1.62
N GLY A 80 -3.73 -14.14 -0.65
CA GLY A 80 -4.25 -13.80 0.67
C GLY A 80 -5.01 -12.50 0.66
N ILE A 81 -6.09 -12.43 1.45
CA ILE A 81 -6.94 -11.25 1.57
C ILE A 81 -6.85 -10.70 2.99
N ASN A 82 -6.56 -9.40 3.10
CA ASN A 82 -6.54 -8.70 4.39
C ASN A 82 -7.91 -8.17 4.78
N GLY A 83 -8.65 -7.63 3.82
CA GLY A 83 -9.99 -7.10 4.04
C GLY A 83 -10.22 -5.79 3.31
N TRP A 84 -11.35 -5.15 3.63
CA TRP A 84 -11.72 -3.86 3.07
C TRP A 84 -11.23 -2.72 3.96
N THR A 85 -10.75 -1.63 3.33
CA THR A 85 -10.34 -0.44 4.06
C THR A 85 -10.53 0.82 3.21
N LYS A 86 -10.72 1.95 3.89
CA LYS A 86 -10.69 3.29 3.28
C LYS A 86 -9.43 4.04 3.70
N ALA A 87 -8.62 3.47 4.58
CA ALA A 87 -7.44 4.11 5.15
C ALA A 87 -6.23 3.86 4.25
N VAL A 88 -6.17 4.56 3.13
CA VAL A 88 -5.06 4.50 2.17
C VAL A 88 -4.32 5.85 2.19
N TYR A 89 -3.01 5.81 2.13
CA TYR A 89 -2.17 7.00 2.28
C TYR A 89 -1.12 7.17 1.20
N GLY A 90 -0.66 6.08 0.62
CA GLY A 90 0.37 6.14 -0.41
C GLY A 90 0.20 5.05 -1.45
N LYS A 91 0.88 5.23 -2.58
CA LYS A 91 0.87 4.31 -3.71
C LYS A 91 2.30 4.09 -4.17
N VAL A 92 2.64 2.84 -4.47
CA VAL A 92 3.92 2.49 -5.08
C VAL A 92 3.86 2.87 -6.56
N VAL A 93 4.75 3.78 -6.96
CA VAL A 93 4.78 4.29 -8.34
C VAL A 93 5.95 3.75 -9.14
N GLU A 94 6.95 3.18 -8.47
CA GLU A 94 8.11 2.60 -9.12
C GLU A 94 8.76 1.56 -8.21
N VAL A 95 9.18 0.44 -8.77
CA VAL A 95 10.00 -0.57 -8.07
C VAL A 95 11.39 -0.50 -8.66
N LEU A 96 12.38 -0.25 -7.82
CA LEU A 96 13.76 0.02 -8.24
C LEU A 96 14.62 -1.25 -8.37
#